data_a55fdecfe825f482383d3e6db3fafd1c
#
_entry.id   a55fdecfe825f482383d3e6db3fafd1c
#
_cell.length_a   1.000
_cell.length_b   1.000
_cell.length_c   1.000
_cell.angle_alpha   90.00
_cell.angle_beta   90.00
_cell.angle_gamma   90.00
#
_symmetry.space_group_name_H-M   'P 1'
#
loop_
_entity.id
_entity.type
_entity.pdbx_description
1 polymer ?
#
loop_
_entity_poly.entity_id
_entity_poly.type
_entity_poly.pdbx_seq_one_letter_code
_entity_poly.pdbx_strand_id
1 'polypeptide(L)'
;MSNNAATIEKTDVVLIGAGIMSATLGALLRQVQPDWSISLFERLDAAAAESSDPWNNAGTGHSALCELNYTPRAADGSVEITKAIDINERFQVSRQFWSHAVENGILADPSNFINPIPHVSFTHGADGVEYLRKRHEALSRHPLFEGMEYIADKDEFSRRLPLMAKGRDFSDPVALNWTDYGTDIDFGELTKELLAYLGRSGGDIAFGHEVKNLTKQSDGSWLVKVRNLRTGKTRVINSKFVFVGAGGGALPLLQKSGIKEISGFGGFPVSGLFLRCKNPELIAQHEAKVYGQASVGAPPMSVPHLDTRVINGERGLLFGPYAGWTPKFLKDGKNTDLFKSVKPNNLFSMLGVGVTEMSLVQYLVSELLKSQNGRVEVMEEFLPRAEGKDWDLIIAGQRVQVIRRKGAGGVLELGTAVVAAEDGTIAGLLGASPGASTCVSAMLDVMKRCFPSEFASWEPKLKEMVPSLGVKLSENQALFKDVWEWSQKALHLDSANTPEQSGVASHA
;
A
#
# COMPACT_ATOMS: atom_id res chain seq x y z
N MET A 1 14.08 -32.82 -38.47
CA MET A 1 13.42 -32.16 -37.30
C MET A 1 14.52 -31.68 -36.40
N SER A 2 14.93 -30.44 -36.52
CA SER A 2 15.97 -29.84 -35.67
C SER A 2 15.36 -29.61 -34.27
N ASN A 3 15.81 -30.39 -33.30
CA ASN A 3 15.61 -30.10 -31.88
C ASN A 3 16.32 -28.78 -31.56
N ASN A 4 15.64 -27.65 -31.72
CA ASN A 4 16.03 -26.40 -31.07
C ASN A 4 15.81 -26.62 -29.58
N ALA A 5 16.79 -27.17 -28.88
CA ALA A 5 16.84 -27.09 -27.44
C ALA A 5 16.80 -25.58 -27.08
N ALA A 6 15.68 -25.12 -26.51
CA ALA A 6 15.53 -23.74 -26.10
C ALA A 6 16.69 -23.43 -25.13
N THR A 7 17.54 -22.48 -25.49
CA THR A 7 18.65 -22.05 -24.65
C THR A 7 18.06 -21.56 -23.33
N ILE A 8 18.45 -22.19 -22.21
CA ILE A 8 18.02 -21.77 -20.87
C ILE A 8 18.87 -20.55 -20.50
N GLU A 9 18.24 -19.40 -20.41
CA GLU A 9 18.85 -18.17 -19.94
C GLU A 9 19.12 -18.27 -18.43
N LYS A 10 20.18 -17.63 -17.93
CA LYS A 10 20.51 -17.62 -16.50
C LYS A 10 20.45 -16.22 -15.94
N THR A 11 19.94 -16.09 -14.73
CA THR A 11 19.94 -14.83 -13.98
C THR A 11 20.08 -15.13 -12.47
N ASP A 12 20.61 -14.18 -11.70
CA ASP A 12 20.71 -14.34 -10.25
C ASP A 12 19.32 -14.18 -9.61
N VAL A 13 18.55 -13.17 -10.06
CA VAL A 13 17.25 -12.81 -9.47
C VAL A 13 16.19 -12.68 -10.56
N VAL A 14 15.03 -13.31 -10.32
CA VAL A 14 13.79 -13.03 -11.06
C VAL A 14 12.81 -12.32 -10.15
N LEU A 15 12.33 -11.15 -10.59
CA LEU A 15 11.24 -10.40 -9.99
C LEU A 15 9.97 -10.59 -10.83
N ILE A 16 8.85 -10.96 -10.21
CA ILE A 16 7.58 -11.21 -10.90
C ILE A 16 6.56 -10.15 -10.50
N GLY A 17 6.14 -9.35 -11.47
CA GLY A 17 5.25 -8.20 -11.30
C GLY A 17 6.03 -6.89 -11.20
N ALA A 18 5.57 -5.84 -11.90
CA ALA A 18 6.17 -4.50 -11.93
C ALA A 18 5.43 -3.52 -10.99
N GLY A 19 5.08 -3.99 -9.79
CA GLY A 19 4.53 -3.18 -8.71
C GLY A 19 5.61 -2.67 -7.75
N ILE A 20 5.20 -1.83 -6.80
CA ILE A 20 6.08 -1.15 -5.84
C ILE A 20 7.02 -2.10 -5.07
N MET A 21 6.56 -3.31 -4.74
CA MET A 21 7.35 -4.27 -3.97
C MET A 21 8.55 -4.80 -4.78
N SER A 22 8.31 -5.25 -6.02
CA SER A 22 9.40 -5.70 -6.91
C SER A 22 10.33 -4.56 -7.27
N ALA A 23 9.81 -3.36 -7.50
CA ALA A 23 10.59 -2.17 -7.80
C ALA A 23 11.53 -1.81 -6.63
N THR A 24 10.99 -1.80 -5.40
CA THR A 24 11.76 -1.53 -4.18
C THR A 24 12.83 -2.60 -3.95
N LEU A 25 12.47 -3.89 -4.04
CA LEU A 25 13.44 -4.97 -3.86
C LEU A 25 14.54 -4.94 -4.91
N GLY A 26 14.18 -4.71 -6.18
CA GLY A 26 15.13 -4.60 -7.27
C GLY A 26 16.12 -3.44 -7.08
N ALA A 27 15.62 -2.28 -6.62
CA ALA A 27 16.46 -1.13 -6.32
C ALA A 27 17.41 -1.39 -5.14
N LEU A 28 16.91 -1.97 -4.03
CA LEU A 28 17.71 -2.33 -2.86
C LEU A 28 18.80 -3.34 -3.23
N LEU A 29 18.44 -4.42 -3.93
CA LEU A 29 19.41 -5.45 -4.36
C LEU A 29 20.46 -4.86 -5.28
N ARG A 30 20.10 -3.97 -6.21
CA ARG A 30 21.05 -3.31 -7.09
C ARG A 30 22.08 -2.44 -6.33
N GLN A 31 21.69 -1.86 -5.20
CA GLN A 31 22.57 -1.06 -4.35
C GLN A 31 23.59 -1.92 -3.59
N VAL A 32 23.18 -3.10 -3.12
CA VAL A 32 24.04 -3.97 -2.30
C VAL A 32 24.77 -5.05 -3.11
N GLN A 33 24.26 -5.37 -4.31
CA GLN A 33 24.82 -6.38 -5.23
C GLN A 33 24.76 -5.85 -6.67
N PRO A 34 25.63 -4.90 -7.03
CA PRO A 34 25.63 -4.26 -8.35
C PRO A 34 25.90 -5.24 -9.51
N ASP A 35 26.60 -6.35 -9.24
CA ASP A 35 27.00 -7.33 -10.25
C ASP A 35 25.94 -8.42 -10.50
N TRP A 36 24.88 -8.50 -9.67
CA TRP A 36 23.85 -9.50 -9.88
C TRP A 36 22.99 -9.18 -11.10
N SER A 37 22.76 -10.20 -11.91
CA SER A 37 21.78 -10.12 -13.00
C SER A 37 20.36 -10.20 -12.44
N ILE A 38 19.55 -9.19 -12.78
CA ILE A 38 18.16 -9.08 -12.31
C ILE A 38 17.24 -9.01 -13.53
N SER A 39 16.29 -9.95 -13.63
CA SER A 39 15.25 -9.94 -14.67
C SER A 39 13.88 -9.75 -14.03
N LEU A 40 13.09 -8.81 -14.57
CA LEU A 40 11.73 -8.54 -14.13
C LEU A 40 10.72 -8.86 -15.23
N PHE A 41 9.67 -9.58 -14.89
CA PHE A 41 8.59 -9.95 -15.81
C PHE A 41 7.25 -9.40 -15.32
N GLU A 42 6.62 -8.58 -16.17
CA GLU A 42 5.27 -8.05 -15.96
C GLU A 42 4.33 -8.53 -17.08
N ARG A 43 3.16 -9.03 -16.70
CA ARG A 43 2.17 -9.52 -17.66
C ARG A 43 1.45 -8.41 -18.41
N LEU A 44 1.31 -7.23 -17.80
CA LEU A 44 0.73 -6.05 -18.41
C LEU A 44 1.75 -5.29 -19.25
N ASP A 45 1.28 -4.33 -20.02
CA ASP A 45 2.14 -3.57 -20.95
C ASP A 45 2.84 -2.37 -20.29
N ALA A 46 2.58 -2.14 -18.99
CA ALA A 46 3.15 -1.01 -18.25
C ALA A 46 3.44 -1.38 -16.78
N ALA A 47 4.36 -0.62 -16.17
CA ALA A 47 4.62 -0.66 -14.74
C ALA A 47 3.46 -0.07 -13.95
N ALA A 48 3.29 -0.52 -12.70
CA ALA A 48 2.32 0.02 -11.74
C ALA A 48 0.85 0.02 -12.21
N ALA A 49 0.46 -0.84 -13.13
CA ALA A 49 -0.87 -0.81 -13.76
C ALA A 49 -1.99 -1.48 -12.93
N GLU A 50 -1.67 -2.09 -11.79
CA GLU A 50 -2.63 -2.74 -10.87
C GLU A 50 -2.70 -1.97 -9.54
N SER A 51 -2.44 -2.58 -8.40
CA SER A 51 -2.59 -1.96 -7.06
C SER A 51 -1.68 -0.74 -6.84
N SER A 52 -0.55 -0.64 -7.54
CA SER A 52 0.36 0.53 -7.46
C SER A 52 -0.08 1.69 -8.35
N ASP A 53 -1.04 1.52 -9.24
CA ASP A 53 -1.61 2.63 -10.02
C ASP A 53 -2.13 3.72 -9.08
N PRO A 54 -1.85 5.02 -9.35
CA PRO A 54 -2.14 6.09 -8.42
C PRO A 54 -3.64 6.26 -8.11
N TRP A 55 -4.54 5.86 -9.01
CA TRP A 55 -5.98 5.89 -8.79
C TRP A 55 -6.55 4.56 -8.23
N ASN A 56 -5.74 3.52 -8.12
CA ASN A 56 -6.15 2.24 -7.54
C ASN A 56 -5.91 2.15 -6.02
N ASN A 57 -5.41 3.22 -5.40
CA ASN A 57 -5.16 3.35 -3.96
C ASN A 57 -5.35 4.80 -3.49
N ALA A 58 -5.37 5.00 -2.18
CA ALA A 58 -5.56 6.32 -1.58
C ALA A 58 -4.28 7.17 -1.54
N GLY A 59 -3.11 6.62 -1.87
CA GLY A 59 -1.84 7.33 -1.83
C GLY A 59 -1.40 7.81 -0.45
N THR A 60 -1.98 7.28 0.62
CA THR A 60 -1.66 7.74 1.97
C THR A 60 -0.29 7.23 2.40
N GLY A 61 0.57 8.15 2.81
CA GLY A 61 1.80 7.81 3.51
C GLY A 61 1.48 7.36 4.93
N HIS A 62 1.11 6.06 5.07
CA HIS A 62 0.61 5.52 6.34
C HIS A 62 1.66 5.58 7.45
N SER A 63 1.64 6.67 8.20
CA SER A 63 2.42 6.93 9.42
C SER A 63 1.55 6.90 10.69
N ALA A 64 0.38 6.26 10.61
CA ALA A 64 -0.62 6.12 11.67
C ALA A 64 -1.20 7.44 12.19
N LEU A 65 -1.12 8.52 11.42
CA LEU A 65 -1.59 9.84 11.82
C LEU A 65 -3.12 9.96 11.73
N CYS A 66 -3.74 9.40 10.68
CA CYS A 66 -5.18 9.53 10.42
C CYS A 66 -5.99 8.24 10.59
N GLU A 67 -5.42 7.06 10.42
CA GLU A 67 -6.12 5.78 10.43
C GLU A 67 -6.45 5.29 11.85
N LEU A 68 -7.74 5.27 12.20
CA LEU A 68 -8.22 4.96 13.54
C LEU A 68 -8.08 3.47 13.94
N ASN A 69 -8.02 2.57 12.96
CA ASN A 69 -7.84 1.12 13.22
C ASN A 69 -6.46 0.77 13.82
N TYR A 70 -5.53 1.71 13.83
CA TYR A 70 -4.23 1.52 14.46
C TYR A 70 -4.20 1.92 15.94
N THR A 71 -5.31 2.48 16.42
CA THR A 71 -5.47 2.96 17.79
C THR A 71 -6.79 2.47 18.42
N PRO A 72 -6.99 1.15 18.55
CA PRO A 72 -8.25 0.62 19.06
C PRO A 72 -8.50 1.02 20.51
N ARG A 73 -9.78 1.13 20.91
CA ARG A 73 -10.15 1.25 22.31
C ARG A 73 -9.92 -0.08 23.03
N ALA A 74 -9.27 -0.03 24.17
CA ALA A 74 -9.19 -1.14 25.11
C ALA A 74 -10.49 -1.27 25.93
N ALA A 75 -10.64 -2.40 26.61
CA ALA A 75 -11.82 -2.69 27.43
C ALA A 75 -12.03 -1.71 28.61
N ASP A 76 -10.95 -1.11 29.11
CA ASP A 76 -10.97 -0.08 30.14
C ASP A 76 -11.26 1.34 29.62
N GLY A 77 -11.47 1.46 28.32
CA GLY A 77 -11.73 2.72 27.62
C GLY A 77 -10.48 3.56 27.33
N SER A 78 -9.29 3.04 27.59
CA SER A 78 -8.02 3.63 27.11
C SER A 78 -7.84 3.40 25.61
N VAL A 79 -6.82 4.02 25.00
CA VAL A 79 -6.49 3.87 23.58
C VAL A 79 -5.12 3.19 23.46
N GLU A 80 -5.07 2.07 22.77
CA GLU A 80 -3.82 1.36 22.50
C GLU A 80 -3.09 1.97 21.30
N ILE A 81 -1.79 2.26 21.45
CA ILE A 81 -0.99 2.94 20.42
C ILE A 81 0.16 2.10 19.85
N THR A 82 0.38 0.88 20.36
CA THR A 82 1.50 0.02 19.95
C THR A 82 1.54 -0.23 18.45
N LYS A 83 0.38 -0.50 17.84
CA LYS A 83 0.28 -0.71 16.40
C LYS A 83 0.55 0.57 15.61
N ALA A 84 0.13 1.72 16.12
CA ALA A 84 0.39 3.01 15.51
C ALA A 84 1.89 3.32 15.50
N ILE A 85 2.60 3.03 16.58
CA ILE A 85 4.06 3.16 16.67
C ILE A 85 4.76 2.28 15.64
N ASP A 86 4.43 0.98 15.57
CA ASP A 86 5.04 0.04 14.61
C ASP A 86 4.83 0.49 13.15
N ILE A 87 3.63 0.94 12.80
CA ILE A 87 3.33 1.43 11.44
C ILE A 87 4.10 2.72 11.13
N ASN A 88 4.19 3.65 12.09
CA ASN A 88 4.97 4.87 11.91
C ASN A 88 6.45 4.53 11.66
N GLU A 89 7.07 3.73 12.51
CA GLU A 89 8.47 3.33 12.37
C GLU A 89 8.76 2.70 11.00
N ARG A 90 7.89 1.80 10.52
CA ARG A 90 8.02 1.19 9.19
C ARG A 90 7.90 2.21 8.06
N PHE A 91 7.08 3.23 8.22
CA PHE A 91 6.99 4.30 7.24
C PHE A 91 8.25 5.18 7.26
N GLN A 92 8.82 5.47 8.44
CA GLN A 92 10.09 6.19 8.54
C GLN A 92 11.24 5.43 7.85
N VAL A 93 11.25 4.10 7.88
CA VAL A 93 12.20 3.28 7.10
C VAL A 93 12.04 3.54 5.58
N SER A 94 10.81 3.65 5.10
CA SER A 94 10.57 3.98 3.68
C SER A 94 11.04 5.39 3.33
N ARG A 95 10.75 6.38 4.17
CA ARG A 95 11.19 7.76 3.98
C ARG A 95 12.72 7.86 3.92
N GLN A 96 13.44 7.17 4.80
CA GLN A 96 14.90 7.16 4.81
C GLN A 96 15.47 6.62 3.49
N PHE A 97 14.95 5.47 3.01
CA PHE A 97 15.40 4.93 1.73
C PHE A 97 15.08 5.87 0.56
N TRP A 98 13.90 6.47 0.52
CA TRP A 98 13.54 7.41 -0.54
C TRP A 98 14.39 8.68 -0.51
N SER A 99 14.71 9.20 0.69
CA SER A 99 15.63 10.33 0.86
C SER A 99 17.02 10.01 0.30
N HIS A 100 17.58 8.87 0.70
CA HIS A 100 18.84 8.39 0.14
C HIS A 100 18.75 8.23 -1.39
N ALA A 101 17.65 7.71 -1.90
CA ALA A 101 17.45 7.47 -3.32
C ALA A 101 17.38 8.77 -4.13
N VAL A 102 16.76 9.83 -3.59
CA VAL A 102 16.75 11.17 -4.21
C VAL A 102 18.15 11.76 -4.22
N GLU A 103 18.83 11.79 -3.08
CA GLU A 103 20.18 12.39 -2.97
C GLU A 103 21.22 11.67 -3.84
N ASN A 104 21.03 10.38 -4.14
CA ASN A 104 21.94 9.59 -4.96
C ASN A 104 21.46 9.39 -6.41
N GLY A 105 20.46 10.14 -6.89
CA GLY A 105 19.98 10.11 -8.27
C GLY A 105 19.34 8.78 -8.69
N ILE A 106 18.88 7.98 -7.72
CA ILE A 106 18.07 6.77 -7.94
C ILE A 106 16.67 7.19 -8.31
N LEU A 107 16.10 8.12 -7.53
CA LEU A 107 14.85 8.82 -7.76
C LEU A 107 15.14 10.24 -8.26
N ALA A 108 14.21 10.80 -9.02
CA ALA A 108 14.27 12.16 -9.54
C ALA A 108 13.78 13.18 -8.50
N ASP A 109 12.97 14.16 -8.93
CA ASP A 109 12.38 15.16 -8.03
C ASP A 109 11.34 14.50 -7.11
N PRO A 110 11.49 14.60 -5.78
CA PRO A 110 10.55 13.97 -4.85
C PRO A 110 9.11 14.47 -5.01
N SER A 111 8.87 15.69 -5.49
CA SER A 111 7.54 16.23 -5.73
C SER A 111 6.73 15.43 -6.77
N ASN A 112 7.40 14.63 -7.60
CA ASN A 112 6.73 13.74 -8.55
C ASN A 112 5.95 12.62 -7.85
N PHE A 113 6.41 12.16 -6.67
CA PHE A 113 5.84 10.99 -6.03
C PHE A 113 5.42 11.17 -4.57
N ILE A 114 5.94 12.17 -3.84
CA ILE A 114 5.56 12.43 -2.44
C ILE A 114 5.31 13.92 -2.22
N ASN A 115 4.16 14.24 -1.62
CA ASN A 115 3.74 15.62 -1.41
C ASN A 115 3.23 15.81 0.02
N PRO A 116 3.53 16.95 0.69
CA PRO A 116 3.00 17.24 2.00
C PRO A 116 1.49 17.50 1.91
N ILE A 117 0.71 16.72 2.61
CA ILE A 117 -0.76 16.86 2.74
C ILE A 117 -1.13 16.54 4.18
N PRO A 118 -1.85 17.40 4.90
CA PRO A 118 -2.29 17.13 6.26
C PRO A 118 -3.05 15.81 6.38
N HIS A 119 -2.75 15.05 7.44
CA HIS A 119 -3.48 13.85 7.81
C HIS A 119 -4.42 14.14 8.97
N VAL A 120 -5.68 13.75 8.83
CA VAL A 120 -6.74 14.11 9.75
C VAL A 120 -7.58 12.88 10.09
N SER A 121 -7.77 12.61 11.38
CA SER A 121 -8.85 11.72 11.82
C SER A 121 -10.08 12.55 12.13
N PHE A 122 -11.23 12.11 11.70
CA PHE A 122 -12.52 12.78 11.87
C PHE A 122 -13.54 11.85 12.53
N THR A 123 -14.24 12.38 13.52
CA THR A 123 -15.41 11.71 14.12
C THR A 123 -16.51 12.72 14.42
N HIS A 124 -17.73 12.21 14.57
CA HIS A 124 -18.89 12.97 15.04
C HIS A 124 -19.61 12.19 16.17
N GLY A 125 -20.53 12.86 16.85
CA GLY A 125 -21.20 12.35 18.02
C GLY A 125 -20.33 12.36 19.28
N ALA A 126 -20.96 12.40 20.45
CA ALA A 126 -20.28 12.53 21.73
C ALA A 126 -19.25 11.43 22.00
N ASP A 127 -19.56 10.17 21.63
CA ASP A 127 -18.67 9.03 21.82
C ASP A 127 -17.43 9.11 20.91
N GLY A 128 -17.62 9.53 19.65
CA GLY A 128 -16.52 9.72 18.69
C GLY A 128 -15.59 10.85 19.12
N VAL A 129 -16.15 11.97 19.56
CA VAL A 129 -15.39 13.13 20.07
C VAL A 129 -14.54 12.76 21.29
N GLU A 130 -15.11 12.01 22.26
CA GLU A 130 -14.38 11.54 23.43
C GLU A 130 -13.27 10.52 23.04
N TYR A 131 -13.53 9.69 22.05
CA TYR A 131 -12.49 8.78 21.54
C TYR A 131 -11.30 9.55 20.93
N LEU A 132 -11.54 10.55 20.08
CA LEU A 132 -10.45 11.32 19.49
C LEU A 132 -9.69 12.14 20.55
N ARG A 133 -10.37 12.63 21.57
CA ARG A 133 -9.71 13.31 22.70
C ARG A 133 -8.71 12.37 23.40
N LYS A 134 -9.14 11.15 23.76
CA LYS A 134 -8.29 10.14 24.39
C LYS A 134 -7.17 9.66 23.47
N ARG A 135 -7.48 9.52 22.17
CA ARG A 135 -6.46 9.17 21.17
C ARG A 135 -5.37 10.21 21.06
N HIS A 136 -5.75 11.46 21.01
CA HIS A 136 -4.81 12.59 21.05
C HIS A 136 -3.93 12.55 22.32
N GLU A 137 -4.54 12.39 23.48
CA GLU A 137 -3.81 12.33 24.76
C GLU A 137 -2.81 11.17 24.82
N ALA A 138 -3.12 10.03 24.20
CA ALA A 138 -2.23 8.87 24.15
C ALA A 138 -1.08 9.08 23.15
N LEU A 139 -1.39 9.60 21.95
CA LEU A 139 -0.39 9.74 20.86
C LEU A 139 0.52 10.95 21.07
N SER A 140 -0.01 12.12 21.46
CA SER A 140 0.75 13.38 21.54
C SER A 140 1.89 13.37 22.58
N ARG A 141 1.86 12.39 23.50
CA ARG A 141 2.95 12.14 24.47
C ARG A 141 4.12 11.35 23.89
N HIS A 142 3.95 10.78 22.70
CA HIS A 142 4.95 9.95 22.07
C HIS A 142 5.69 10.74 20.98
N PRO A 143 7.05 10.73 20.94
CA PRO A 143 7.84 11.55 20.03
C PRO A 143 7.47 11.41 18.53
N LEU A 144 7.07 10.22 18.09
CA LEU A 144 6.67 9.97 16.70
C LEU A 144 5.38 10.71 16.27
N PHE A 145 4.62 11.25 17.21
CA PHE A 145 3.34 11.94 16.98
C PHE A 145 3.32 13.35 17.55
N GLU A 146 4.49 13.89 17.86
CA GLU A 146 4.63 15.29 18.33
C GLU A 146 4.03 16.26 17.31
N GLY A 147 3.33 17.28 17.79
CA GLY A 147 2.66 18.28 16.94
C GLY A 147 1.27 17.86 16.43
N MET A 148 0.75 16.68 16.82
CA MET A 148 -0.66 16.35 16.56
C MET A 148 -1.57 17.26 17.39
N GLU A 149 -2.59 17.84 16.76
CA GLU A 149 -3.57 18.73 17.39
C GLU A 149 -4.91 18.01 17.61
N TYR A 150 -5.62 18.38 18.67
CA TYR A 150 -7.02 18.02 18.87
C TYR A 150 -7.89 19.27 18.65
N ILE A 151 -8.86 19.17 17.73
CA ILE A 151 -9.73 20.27 17.34
C ILE A 151 -11.19 19.81 17.51
N ALA A 152 -11.92 20.51 18.39
CA ALA A 152 -13.36 20.33 18.58
C ALA A 152 -14.11 21.67 18.44
N ASP A 153 -13.38 22.75 18.15
CA ASP A 153 -13.95 24.06 17.90
C ASP A 153 -14.54 24.14 16.48
N LYS A 154 -15.77 24.61 16.36
CA LYS A 154 -16.52 24.69 15.11
C LYS A 154 -15.89 25.66 14.10
N ASP A 155 -15.38 26.80 14.58
CA ASP A 155 -14.85 27.83 13.69
C ASP A 155 -13.50 27.38 13.13
N GLU A 156 -12.67 26.76 13.97
CA GLU A 156 -11.41 26.14 13.54
C GLU A 156 -11.64 24.96 12.59
N PHE A 157 -12.62 24.10 12.86
CA PHE A 157 -13.03 23.04 11.93
C PHE A 157 -13.41 23.63 10.57
N SER A 158 -14.25 24.68 10.57
CA SER A 158 -14.74 25.30 9.34
C SER A 158 -13.63 26.01 8.56
N ARG A 159 -12.66 26.57 9.25
CA ARG A 159 -11.48 27.21 8.65
C ARG A 159 -10.58 26.18 7.95
N ARG A 160 -10.32 25.04 8.60
CA ARG A 160 -9.41 24.00 8.05
C ARG A 160 -10.06 23.13 7.01
N LEU A 161 -11.35 22.82 7.14
CA LEU A 161 -12.10 21.92 6.25
C LEU A 161 -13.38 22.57 5.72
N PRO A 162 -13.28 23.67 4.96
CA PRO A 162 -14.44 24.45 4.52
C PRO A 162 -15.44 23.62 3.70
N LEU A 163 -14.95 22.69 2.87
CA LEU A 163 -15.80 21.79 2.09
C LEU A 163 -16.62 20.85 2.97
N MET A 164 -16.04 20.34 4.07
CA MET A 164 -16.71 19.46 5.03
C MET A 164 -17.64 20.22 5.98
N ALA A 165 -17.38 21.50 6.22
CA ALA A 165 -18.21 22.36 7.08
C ALA A 165 -19.48 22.85 6.38
N LYS A 166 -19.46 22.94 5.05
CA LYS A 166 -20.55 23.49 4.25
C LYS A 166 -21.84 22.68 4.41
N GLY A 167 -22.84 23.28 5.11
CA GLY A 167 -24.15 22.66 5.38
C GLY A 167 -24.14 21.63 6.51
N ARG A 168 -23.05 21.53 7.29
CA ARG A 168 -22.97 20.65 8.45
C ARG A 168 -23.81 21.18 9.61
N ASP A 169 -24.57 20.28 10.23
CA ASP A 169 -25.22 20.56 11.50
C ASP A 169 -24.23 20.32 12.66
N PHE A 170 -23.77 21.40 13.26
CA PHE A 170 -22.88 21.35 14.42
C PHE A 170 -23.59 21.17 15.76
N SER A 171 -24.91 20.91 15.78
CA SER A 171 -25.58 20.43 16.99
C SER A 171 -25.15 19.01 17.35
N ASP A 172 -24.75 18.20 16.35
CA ASP A 172 -23.98 16.98 16.56
C ASP A 172 -22.48 17.35 16.67
N PRO A 173 -21.84 17.09 17.84
CA PRO A 173 -20.46 17.48 18.05
C PRO A 173 -19.50 16.75 17.10
N VAL A 174 -18.46 17.45 16.67
CA VAL A 174 -17.41 16.91 15.80
C VAL A 174 -16.03 17.11 16.42
N ALA A 175 -15.08 16.25 16.08
CA ALA A 175 -13.69 16.46 16.44
C ALA A 175 -12.73 15.97 15.35
N LEU A 176 -11.52 16.54 15.36
CA LEU A 176 -10.39 16.16 14.52
C LEU A 176 -9.17 15.84 15.38
N ASN A 177 -8.37 14.85 14.96
CA ASN A 177 -6.93 14.86 15.25
C ASN A 177 -6.24 15.29 13.96
N TRP A 178 -5.56 16.43 14.01
CA TRP A 178 -4.93 17.08 12.87
C TRP A 178 -3.41 16.97 12.94
N THR A 179 -2.77 16.72 11.80
CA THR A 179 -1.31 16.63 11.69
C THR A 179 -0.88 17.23 10.34
N ASP A 180 -0.11 18.32 10.35
CA ASP A 180 0.31 19.03 9.13
C ASP A 180 1.33 18.22 8.29
N TYR A 181 2.16 17.39 8.92
CA TYR A 181 3.24 16.64 8.29
C TYR A 181 2.83 15.27 7.71
N GLY A 182 1.56 15.11 7.35
CA GLY A 182 1.10 13.98 6.56
C GLY A 182 1.59 14.05 5.10
N THR A 183 1.42 12.96 4.35
CA THR A 183 1.87 12.91 2.95
C THR A 183 0.87 12.19 2.05
N ASP A 184 0.73 12.69 0.81
CA ASP A 184 0.18 11.95 -0.32
C ASP A 184 1.32 11.37 -1.15
N ILE A 185 1.18 10.12 -1.60
CA ILE A 185 2.20 9.42 -2.38
C ILE A 185 1.58 8.90 -3.68
N ASP A 186 2.18 9.29 -4.80
CA ASP A 186 1.97 8.62 -6.09
C ASP A 186 2.85 7.36 -6.14
N PHE A 187 2.30 6.24 -5.67
CA PHE A 187 3.00 4.96 -5.73
C PHE A 187 3.24 4.48 -7.15
N GLY A 188 2.46 4.96 -8.11
CA GLY A 188 2.64 4.67 -9.52
C GLY A 188 3.93 5.30 -10.05
N GLU A 189 4.13 6.58 -9.80
CA GLU A 189 5.33 7.28 -10.24
C GLU A 189 6.58 6.78 -9.49
N LEU A 190 6.50 6.63 -8.16
CA LEU A 190 7.59 6.02 -7.38
C LEU A 190 8.01 4.65 -7.93
N THR A 191 7.04 3.81 -8.31
CA THR A 191 7.30 2.50 -8.90
C THR A 191 8.02 2.62 -10.24
N LYS A 192 7.56 3.52 -11.12
CA LYS A 192 8.16 3.73 -12.44
C LYS A 192 9.59 4.25 -12.34
N GLU A 193 9.87 5.21 -11.45
CA GLU A 193 11.21 5.75 -11.23
C GLU A 193 12.18 4.69 -10.70
N LEU A 194 11.76 3.87 -9.72
CA LEU A 194 12.58 2.76 -9.21
C LEU A 194 12.86 1.72 -10.30
N LEU A 195 11.89 1.39 -11.15
CA LEU A 195 12.11 0.47 -12.27
C LEU A 195 12.96 1.10 -13.38
N ALA A 196 12.81 2.39 -13.64
CA ALA A 196 13.70 3.10 -14.56
C ALA A 196 15.15 3.06 -14.06
N TYR A 197 15.36 3.26 -12.74
CA TYR A 197 16.68 3.06 -12.14
C TYR A 197 17.18 1.63 -12.35
N LEU A 198 16.37 0.61 -12.06
CA LEU A 198 16.76 -0.78 -12.26
C LEU A 198 17.15 -1.06 -13.73
N GLY A 199 16.39 -0.54 -14.69
CA GLY A 199 16.68 -0.69 -16.12
C GLY A 199 17.97 -0.01 -16.54
N ARG A 200 18.19 1.27 -16.15
CA ARG A 200 19.44 2.00 -16.52
C ARG A 200 20.69 1.44 -15.81
N SER A 201 20.52 0.69 -14.73
CA SER A 201 21.59 -0.02 -14.03
C SER A 201 21.78 -1.48 -14.48
N GLY A 202 21.26 -1.86 -15.65
CA GLY A 202 21.47 -3.17 -16.29
C GLY A 202 20.48 -4.26 -15.93
N GLY A 203 19.32 -3.92 -15.34
CA GLY A 203 18.23 -4.88 -15.16
C GLY A 203 17.48 -5.15 -16.45
N ASP A 204 17.10 -6.42 -16.70
CA ASP A 204 16.23 -6.82 -17.83
C ASP A 204 14.76 -6.72 -17.40
N ILE A 205 14.04 -5.74 -17.96
CA ILE A 205 12.61 -5.51 -17.64
C ILE A 205 11.76 -5.82 -18.86
N ALA A 206 10.87 -6.80 -18.74
CA ALA A 206 10.04 -7.28 -19.83
C ALA A 206 8.55 -7.16 -19.52
N PHE A 207 7.88 -6.21 -20.16
CA PHE A 207 6.42 -6.05 -20.15
C PHE A 207 5.73 -6.97 -21.16
N GLY A 208 4.45 -7.28 -20.95
CA GLY A 208 3.71 -8.24 -21.77
C GLY A 208 4.20 -9.68 -21.62
N HIS A 209 4.86 -9.99 -20.48
CA HIS A 209 5.47 -11.28 -20.21
C HIS A 209 4.89 -11.93 -18.96
N GLU A 210 4.12 -12.99 -19.13
CA GLU A 210 3.46 -13.70 -18.03
C GLU A 210 4.28 -14.91 -17.56
N VAL A 211 4.61 -14.95 -16.27
CA VAL A 211 5.18 -16.13 -15.64
C VAL A 211 4.10 -17.20 -15.48
N LYS A 212 4.30 -18.35 -16.12
CA LYS A 212 3.33 -19.46 -16.16
C LYS A 212 3.59 -20.53 -15.13
N ASN A 213 4.86 -20.78 -14.84
CA ASN A 213 5.26 -21.85 -13.92
C ASN A 213 6.60 -21.56 -13.26
N LEU A 214 6.77 -22.12 -12.06
CA LEU A 214 7.98 -22.10 -11.25
C LEU A 214 8.31 -23.55 -10.88
N THR A 215 9.49 -24.03 -11.23
CA THR A 215 9.91 -25.42 -10.96
C THR A 215 11.26 -25.41 -10.27
N LYS A 216 11.32 -25.88 -9.03
CA LYS A 216 12.56 -25.98 -8.27
C LYS A 216 13.43 -27.11 -8.85
N GLN A 217 14.73 -26.83 -8.94
CA GLN A 217 15.72 -27.79 -9.42
C GLN A 217 16.46 -28.45 -8.24
N SER A 218 17.16 -29.55 -8.52
CA SER A 218 17.93 -30.28 -7.51
C SER A 218 19.11 -29.48 -6.94
N ASP A 219 19.62 -28.51 -7.69
CA ASP A 219 20.70 -27.59 -7.28
C ASP A 219 20.19 -26.36 -6.47
N GLY A 220 18.87 -26.32 -6.16
CA GLY A 220 18.23 -25.24 -5.44
C GLY A 220 17.75 -24.09 -6.33
N SER A 221 18.16 -24.04 -7.60
CA SER A 221 17.72 -22.99 -8.54
C SER A 221 16.26 -23.21 -9.00
N TRP A 222 15.71 -22.22 -9.70
CA TRP A 222 14.34 -22.21 -10.20
C TRP A 222 14.31 -22.12 -11.72
N LEU A 223 13.58 -23.01 -12.39
CA LEU A 223 13.18 -22.80 -13.78
C LEU A 223 11.89 -21.99 -13.81
N VAL A 224 12.00 -20.76 -14.29
CA VAL A 224 10.91 -19.80 -14.47
C VAL A 224 10.45 -19.86 -15.92
N LYS A 225 9.23 -20.37 -16.14
CA LYS A 225 8.62 -20.42 -17.48
C LYS A 225 7.86 -19.15 -17.76
N VAL A 226 8.33 -18.36 -18.75
CA VAL A 226 7.77 -17.06 -19.11
C VAL A 226 7.19 -17.11 -20.53
N ARG A 227 5.97 -16.60 -20.70
CA ARG A 227 5.30 -16.48 -21.99
C ARG A 227 5.17 -15.02 -22.39
N ASN A 228 5.69 -14.66 -23.54
CA ASN A 228 5.40 -13.39 -24.19
C ASN A 228 3.96 -13.40 -24.69
N LEU A 229 3.11 -12.49 -24.21
CA LEU A 229 1.67 -12.48 -24.49
C LEU A 229 1.35 -11.96 -25.90
N ARG A 230 2.25 -11.16 -26.49
CA ARG A 230 2.09 -10.64 -27.86
C ARG A 230 2.44 -11.67 -28.92
N THR A 231 3.56 -12.38 -28.73
CA THR A 231 4.06 -13.35 -29.72
C THR A 231 3.66 -14.78 -29.45
N GLY A 232 3.17 -15.07 -28.23
CA GLY A 232 2.88 -16.42 -27.76
C GLY A 232 4.12 -17.27 -27.46
N LYS A 233 5.33 -16.79 -27.76
CA LYS A 233 6.58 -17.52 -27.54
C LYS A 233 6.83 -17.71 -26.03
N THR A 234 7.42 -18.85 -25.69
CA THR A 234 7.80 -19.17 -24.32
C THR A 234 9.32 -19.28 -24.23
N ARG A 235 9.89 -18.70 -23.17
CA ARG A 235 11.29 -18.88 -22.75
C ARG A 235 11.35 -19.44 -21.34
N VAL A 236 12.48 -20.05 -20.99
CA VAL A 236 12.74 -20.63 -19.66
C VAL A 236 14.00 -19.98 -19.12
N ILE A 237 13.90 -19.42 -17.92
CA ILE A 237 15.00 -18.77 -17.23
C ILE A 237 15.36 -19.61 -16.00
N ASN A 238 16.64 -19.90 -15.80
CA ASN A 238 17.17 -20.47 -14.57
C ASN A 238 17.59 -19.32 -13.64
N SER A 239 17.03 -19.27 -12.45
CA SER A 239 17.27 -18.21 -11.45
C SER A 239 17.68 -18.79 -10.10
N LYS A 240 18.63 -18.14 -9.42
CA LYS A 240 19.02 -18.52 -8.05
C LYS A 240 17.96 -18.11 -7.02
N PHE A 241 17.34 -16.96 -7.23
CA PHE A 241 16.30 -16.43 -6.36
C PHE A 241 15.11 -15.91 -7.17
N VAL A 242 13.89 -16.14 -6.65
CA VAL A 242 12.64 -15.65 -7.24
C VAL A 242 11.85 -14.86 -6.22
N PHE A 243 11.46 -13.62 -6.57
CA PHE A 243 10.49 -12.85 -5.79
C PHE A 243 9.16 -12.75 -6.53
N VAL A 244 8.08 -13.13 -5.84
CA VAL A 244 6.72 -13.10 -6.37
C VAL A 244 5.99 -11.87 -5.85
N GLY A 245 6.22 -10.73 -6.51
CA GLY A 245 5.61 -9.42 -6.23
C GLY A 245 4.37 -9.14 -7.10
N ALA A 246 3.59 -10.18 -7.41
CA ALA A 246 2.49 -10.13 -8.38
C ALA A 246 1.13 -9.71 -7.79
N GLY A 247 1.11 -8.98 -6.65
CA GLY A 247 -0.12 -8.56 -5.99
C GLY A 247 -1.05 -9.74 -5.73
N GLY A 248 -2.33 -9.63 -6.08
CA GLY A 248 -3.29 -10.73 -5.95
C GLY A 248 -2.92 -11.99 -6.75
N GLY A 249 -2.11 -11.86 -7.79
CA GLY A 249 -1.57 -12.98 -8.57
C GLY A 249 -0.46 -13.77 -7.86
N ALA A 250 0.05 -13.31 -6.72
CA ALA A 250 1.13 -13.97 -6.00
C ALA A 250 0.70 -15.34 -5.42
N LEU A 251 -0.48 -15.43 -4.82
CA LEU A 251 -0.98 -16.69 -4.25
C LEU A 251 -0.98 -17.85 -5.25
N PRO A 252 -1.58 -17.75 -6.45
CA PRO A 252 -1.55 -18.82 -7.44
C PRO A 252 -0.13 -19.21 -7.90
N LEU A 253 0.80 -18.25 -7.99
CA LEU A 253 2.19 -18.51 -8.38
C LEU A 253 2.94 -19.25 -7.27
N LEU A 254 2.80 -18.81 -6.02
CA LEU A 254 3.38 -19.51 -4.87
C LEU A 254 2.80 -20.92 -4.69
N GLN A 255 1.50 -21.11 -4.93
CA GLN A 255 0.91 -22.45 -4.95
C GLN A 255 1.53 -23.37 -6.03
N LYS A 256 1.88 -22.82 -7.20
CA LYS A 256 2.57 -23.56 -8.28
C LYS A 256 4.02 -23.87 -7.96
N SER A 257 4.69 -23.05 -7.15
CA SER A 257 6.08 -23.32 -6.76
C SER A 257 6.22 -24.60 -5.92
N GLY A 258 5.15 -25.02 -5.24
CA GLY A 258 5.12 -26.24 -4.43
C GLY A 258 5.88 -26.12 -3.10
N ILE A 259 6.26 -24.92 -2.66
CA ILE A 259 6.91 -24.74 -1.35
C ILE A 259 5.94 -25.09 -0.22
N LYS A 260 6.48 -25.61 0.89
CA LYS A 260 5.66 -26.06 2.03
C LYS A 260 4.92 -24.91 2.72
N GLU A 261 5.54 -23.75 2.74
CA GLU A 261 5.12 -22.56 3.47
C GLU A 261 3.81 -21.95 2.94
N ILE A 262 3.45 -22.26 1.68
CA ILE A 262 2.17 -21.84 1.09
C ILE A 262 1.03 -22.83 1.34
N SER A 263 1.32 -23.99 1.93
CA SER A 263 0.31 -25.04 2.15
C SER A 263 -0.80 -24.57 3.09
N GLY A 264 -2.04 -24.75 2.68
CA GLY A 264 -3.21 -24.33 3.46
C GLY A 264 -3.59 -22.86 3.32
N PHE A 265 -2.82 -22.07 2.55
CA PHE A 265 -3.18 -20.68 2.26
C PHE A 265 -4.29 -20.60 1.23
N GLY A 266 -5.26 -19.73 1.49
CA GLY A 266 -6.31 -19.34 0.57
C GLY A 266 -6.33 -17.83 0.36
N GLY A 267 -7.11 -17.37 -0.60
CA GLY A 267 -7.34 -15.96 -0.87
C GLY A 267 -8.80 -15.59 -0.69
N PHE A 268 -9.04 -14.47 -0.04
CA PHE A 268 -10.35 -13.83 0.05
C PHE A 268 -10.29 -12.51 -0.71
N PRO A 269 -10.77 -12.47 -1.97
CA PRO A 269 -10.67 -11.27 -2.78
C PRO A 269 -11.70 -10.23 -2.36
N VAL A 270 -11.24 -8.98 -2.20
CA VAL A 270 -12.07 -7.81 -1.92
C VAL A 270 -11.74 -6.76 -2.95
N SER A 271 -12.76 -6.23 -3.64
CA SER A 271 -12.60 -5.09 -4.53
C SER A 271 -12.75 -3.79 -3.75
N GLY A 272 -12.03 -2.76 -4.17
CA GLY A 272 -12.24 -1.38 -3.73
C GLY A 272 -12.94 -0.58 -4.81
N LEU A 273 -13.86 0.28 -4.40
CA LEU A 273 -14.48 1.26 -5.26
C LEU A 273 -14.29 2.64 -4.62
N PHE A 274 -14.02 3.65 -5.45
CA PHE A 274 -13.93 5.03 -4.99
C PHE A 274 -14.81 5.94 -5.84
N LEU A 275 -15.23 7.04 -5.26
CA LEU A 275 -15.77 8.18 -5.97
C LEU A 275 -14.63 9.19 -6.21
N ARG A 276 -14.35 9.49 -7.47
CA ARG A 276 -13.39 10.50 -7.88
C ARG A 276 -14.12 11.77 -8.28
N CYS A 277 -13.76 12.87 -7.63
CA CYS A 277 -14.32 14.20 -7.97
C CYS A 277 -13.81 14.67 -9.34
N LYS A 278 -14.71 15.23 -10.13
CA LYS A 278 -14.42 15.86 -11.41
C LYS A 278 -14.66 17.38 -11.43
N ASN A 279 -15.16 17.92 -10.31
CA ASN A 279 -15.43 19.34 -10.17
C ASN A 279 -14.23 20.08 -9.59
N PRO A 280 -13.53 20.91 -10.37
CA PRO A 280 -12.31 21.61 -9.91
C PRO A 280 -12.57 22.58 -8.76
N GLU A 281 -13.78 23.17 -8.67
CA GLU A 281 -14.14 24.07 -7.58
C GLU A 281 -14.21 23.34 -6.23
N LEU A 282 -14.67 22.08 -6.22
CA LEU A 282 -14.67 21.25 -5.02
C LEU A 282 -13.26 20.79 -4.66
N ILE A 283 -12.48 20.39 -5.66
CA ILE A 283 -11.09 19.96 -5.47
C ILE A 283 -10.26 21.06 -4.81
N ALA A 284 -10.42 22.31 -5.26
CA ALA A 284 -9.68 23.45 -4.73
C ALA A 284 -10.04 23.80 -3.27
N GLN A 285 -11.15 23.31 -2.73
CA GLN A 285 -11.62 23.61 -1.36
C GLN A 285 -11.17 22.56 -0.34
N HIS A 286 -10.40 21.55 -0.73
CA HIS A 286 -9.99 20.48 0.18
C HIS A 286 -8.50 20.14 0.01
N GLU A 287 -7.75 20.23 1.10
CA GLU A 287 -6.30 20.02 1.12
C GLU A 287 -5.89 19.12 2.29
N ALA A 288 -6.57 17.99 2.48
CA ALA A 288 -6.27 17.06 3.56
C ALA A 288 -6.58 15.60 3.14
N LYS A 289 -6.06 14.67 3.91
CA LYS A 289 -6.54 13.28 3.95
C LYS A 289 -7.33 13.08 5.23
N VAL A 290 -8.64 12.99 5.11
CA VAL A 290 -9.56 12.92 6.25
C VAL A 290 -10.14 11.50 6.36
N TYR A 291 -9.76 10.80 7.42
CA TYR A 291 -10.20 9.45 7.73
C TYR A 291 -11.27 9.46 8.80
N GLY A 292 -12.38 8.83 8.53
CA GLY A 292 -13.47 8.65 9.48
C GLY A 292 -13.33 7.40 10.32
N GLN A 293 -14.42 7.05 10.98
CA GLN A 293 -14.55 5.81 11.73
C GLN A 293 -15.31 4.78 10.90
N ALA A 294 -14.87 3.51 10.94
CA ALA A 294 -15.61 2.44 10.30
C ALA A 294 -17.00 2.31 10.97
N SER A 295 -18.04 2.11 10.17
CA SER A 295 -19.36 1.80 10.68
C SER A 295 -19.32 0.55 11.56
N VAL A 296 -20.21 0.48 12.56
CA VAL A 296 -20.29 -0.70 13.46
C VAL A 296 -20.52 -1.97 12.64
N GLY A 297 -19.62 -2.95 12.79
CA GLY A 297 -19.67 -4.22 12.05
C GLY A 297 -19.02 -4.19 10.66
N ALA A 298 -18.58 -3.04 10.17
CA ALA A 298 -17.81 -2.96 8.93
C ALA A 298 -16.35 -3.45 9.14
N PRO A 299 -15.77 -4.12 8.14
CA PRO A 299 -14.39 -4.56 8.25
C PRO A 299 -13.41 -3.35 8.26
N PRO A 300 -12.26 -3.46 8.93
CA PRO A 300 -11.28 -2.36 9.06
C PRO A 300 -10.86 -1.72 7.73
N MET A 301 -10.96 -2.44 6.64
CA MET A 301 -10.61 -1.96 5.30
C MET A 301 -11.66 -1.06 4.64
N SER A 302 -12.80 -0.85 5.30
CA SER A 302 -13.93 -0.05 4.81
C SER A 302 -14.06 1.28 5.53
N VAL A 303 -13.00 1.75 6.17
CA VAL A 303 -12.97 3.09 6.78
C VAL A 303 -13.18 4.12 5.68
N PRO A 304 -14.25 4.93 5.75
CA PRO A 304 -14.44 5.98 4.76
C PRO A 304 -13.43 7.10 4.96
N HIS A 305 -12.89 7.60 3.87
CA HIS A 305 -11.96 8.73 3.88
C HIS A 305 -12.13 9.62 2.65
N LEU A 306 -11.84 10.91 2.84
CA LEU A 306 -11.83 11.92 1.81
C LEU A 306 -10.39 12.41 1.62
N ASP A 307 -9.82 12.11 0.46
CA ASP A 307 -8.40 12.33 0.22
C ASP A 307 -8.12 13.35 -0.87
N THR A 308 -7.32 14.35 -0.56
CA THR A 308 -6.57 15.04 -1.58
C THR A 308 -5.50 14.11 -2.13
N ARG A 309 -5.44 14.01 -3.46
CA ARG A 309 -4.42 13.28 -4.22
C ARG A 309 -3.61 14.27 -5.06
N VAL A 310 -2.30 14.04 -5.14
CA VAL A 310 -1.42 14.76 -6.07
C VAL A 310 -0.82 13.73 -7.04
N ILE A 311 -1.26 13.77 -8.29
CA ILE A 311 -0.88 12.78 -9.32
C ILE A 311 -0.41 13.53 -10.55
N ASN A 312 0.83 13.28 -10.98
CA ASN A 312 1.48 14.02 -12.07
C ASN A 312 1.45 15.56 -11.85
N GLY A 313 1.59 16.01 -10.60
CA GLY A 313 1.50 17.42 -10.22
C GLY A 313 0.09 18.02 -10.18
N GLU A 314 -0.95 17.26 -10.55
CA GLU A 314 -2.34 17.71 -10.53
C GLU A 314 -3.06 17.25 -9.26
N ARG A 315 -3.84 18.15 -8.66
CA ARG A 315 -4.70 17.83 -7.52
C ARG A 315 -5.96 17.12 -7.95
N GLY A 316 -6.35 16.11 -7.20
CA GLY A 316 -7.61 15.40 -7.32
C GLY A 316 -8.23 15.16 -5.95
N LEU A 317 -9.50 14.78 -5.94
CA LEU A 317 -10.20 14.45 -4.70
C LEU A 317 -10.85 13.07 -4.84
N LEU A 318 -10.64 12.21 -3.85
CA LEU A 318 -11.08 10.83 -3.83
C LEU A 318 -11.86 10.55 -2.56
N PHE A 319 -13.03 9.90 -2.65
CA PHE A 319 -13.80 9.45 -1.50
C PHE A 319 -14.06 7.94 -1.54
N GLY A 320 -13.90 7.27 -0.44
CA GLY A 320 -14.12 5.83 -0.26
C GLY A 320 -13.19 5.25 0.81
N PRO A 321 -12.83 3.96 0.74
CA PRO A 321 -13.30 2.98 -0.22
C PRO A 321 -14.71 2.46 0.11
N TYR A 322 -15.47 2.17 -0.93
CA TYR A 322 -16.59 1.27 -0.81
C TYR A 322 -16.09 -0.15 -1.04
N ALA A 323 -16.38 -1.04 -0.13
CA ALA A 323 -15.98 -2.41 -0.28
C ALA A 323 -16.88 -3.12 -1.30
N GLY A 324 -16.31 -4.08 -2.00
CA GLY A 324 -17.03 -4.93 -2.93
C GLY A 324 -16.38 -6.30 -2.98
N TRP A 325 -17.07 -7.26 -3.57
CA TRP A 325 -16.55 -8.59 -3.77
C TRP A 325 -16.45 -8.93 -5.25
N THR A 326 -15.38 -9.62 -5.63
CA THR A 326 -15.21 -10.17 -6.96
C THR A 326 -14.37 -11.44 -6.87
N PRO A 327 -14.62 -12.47 -7.69
CA PRO A 327 -13.76 -13.66 -7.71
C PRO A 327 -12.41 -13.43 -8.43
N LYS A 328 -12.18 -12.25 -8.97
CA LYS A 328 -10.90 -11.86 -9.59
C LYS A 328 -9.87 -11.53 -8.52
N PHE A 329 -8.64 -11.92 -8.73
CA PHE A 329 -7.51 -11.59 -7.87
C PHE A 329 -6.78 -10.30 -8.27
N LEU A 330 -6.94 -9.89 -9.51
CA LEU A 330 -6.40 -8.66 -10.08
C LEU A 330 -7.52 -7.91 -10.82
N LYS A 331 -7.40 -6.60 -10.99
CA LYS A 331 -8.35 -5.80 -11.78
C LYS A 331 -8.48 -6.35 -13.19
N ASP A 332 -7.33 -6.70 -13.82
CA ASP A 332 -7.24 -7.41 -15.09
C ASP A 332 -7.21 -8.95 -14.93
N GLY A 333 -7.75 -9.46 -13.82
CA GLY A 333 -7.87 -10.88 -13.54
C GLY A 333 -9.07 -11.55 -14.21
N LYS A 334 -9.27 -12.83 -13.90
CA LYS A 334 -10.37 -13.64 -14.42
C LYS A 334 -11.34 -14.04 -13.31
N ASN A 335 -12.63 -14.12 -13.63
CA ASN A 335 -13.66 -14.59 -12.69
C ASN A 335 -13.41 -16.03 -12.18
N THR A 336 -12.46 -16.74 -12.76
CA THR A 336 -12.06 -18.09 -12.32
C THR A 336 -10.89 -18.09 -11.33
N ASP A 337 -10.31 -16.94 -10.98
CA ASP A 337 -9.08 -16.88 -10.16
C ASP A 337 -9.28 -17.48 -8.77
N LEU A 338 -10.34 -17.06 -8.07
CA LEU A 338 -10.69 -17.62 -6.77
C LEU A 338 -10.86 -19.15 -6.81
N PHE A 339 -11.66 -19.65 -7.77
CA PHE A 339 -11.94 -21.08 -7.89
C PHE A 339 -10.69 -21.90 -8.20
N LYS A 340 -9.79 -21.36 -9.03
CA LYS A 340 -8.50 -22.01 -9.35
C LYS A 340 -7.51 -21.99 -8.18
N SER A 341 -7.66 -21.10 -7.23
CA SER A 341 -6.82 -21.05 -6.03
C SER A 341 -7.23 -22.07 -4.97
N VAL A 342 -8.44 -22.65 -5.09
CA VAL A 342 -8.90 -23.73 -4.21
C VAL A 342 -8.11 -25.00 -4.49
N LYS A 343 -7.52 -25.56 -3.44
CA LYS A 343 -6.71 -26.78 -3.46
C LYS A 343 -7.18 -27.73 -2.35
N PRO A 344 -6.93 -29.03 -2.45
CA PRO A 344 -7.31 -29.97 -1.38
C PRO A 344 -6.78 -29.58 0.00
N ASN A 345 -5.60 -28.96 0.06
CA ASN A 345 -4.95 -28.56 1.32
C ASN A 345 -5.48 -27.26 1.93
N ASN A 346 -6.22 -26.42 1.17
CA ASN A 346 -6.80 -25.18 1.66
C ASN A 346 -8.34 -25.16 1.67
N LEU A 347 -9.00 -26.18 1.11
CA LEU A 347 -10.46 -26.23 0.96
C LEU A 347 -11.19 -26.00 2.30
N PHE A 348 -10.78 -26.75 3.35
CA PHE A 348 -11.41 -26.63 4.66
C PHE A 348 -11.15 -25.26 5.31
N SER A 349 -9.97 -24.69 5.10
CA SER A 349 -9.66 -23.32 5.58
C SER A 349 -10.54 -22.29 4.90
N MET A 350 -10.74 -22.38 3.59
CA MET A 350 -11.58 -21.47 2.83
C MET A 350 -13.07 -21.61 3.17
N LEU A 351 -13.56 -22.85 3.31
CA LEU A 351 -14.94 -23.10 3.75
C LEU A 351 -15.17 -22.59 5.19
N GLY A 352 -14.22 -22.82 6.09
CA GLY A 352 -14.27 -22.33 7.47
C GLY A 352 -14.43 -20.82 7.52
N VAL A 353 -13.60 -20.07 6.80
CA VAL A 353 -13.70 -18.60 6.71
C VAL A 353 -15.04 -18.19 6.07
N GLY A 354 -15.51 -18.86 5.03
CA GLY A 354 -16.81 -18.58 4.42
C GLY A 354 -17.98 -18.69 5.41
N VAL A 355 -17.87 -19.56 6.41
CA VAL A 355 -18.90 -19.72 7.47
C VAL A 355 -18.68 -18.73 8.63
N THR A 356 -17.44 -18.57 9.09
CA THR A 356 -17.13 -17.69 10.25
C THR A 356 -17.26 -16.21 9.91
N GLU A 357 -16.98 -15.83 8.65
CA GLU A 357 -17.04 -14.45 8.16
C GLU A 357 -18.33 -14.15 7.35
N MET A 358 -19.42 -14.85 7.64
CA MET A 358 -20.68 -14.67 6.90
C MET A 358 -21.21 -13.24 6.97
N SER A 359 -21.03 -12.56 8.11
CA SER A 359 -21.38 -11.14 8.26
C SER A 359 -20.59 -10.24 7.31
N LEU A 360 -19.29 -10.51 7.15
CA LEU A 360 -18.43 -9.82 6.17
C LEU A 360 -18.91 -10.09 4.74
N VAL A 361 -19.24 -11.33 4.40
CA VAL A 361 -19.76 -11.68 3.06
C VAL A 361 -21.06 -10.94 2.78
N GLN A 362 -22.00 -10.92 3.74
CA GLN A 362 -23.27 -10.17 3.61
C GLN A 362 -23.03 -8.67 3.44
N TYR A 363 -22.11 -8.09 4.22
CA TYR A 363 -21.73 -6.70 4.08
C TYR A 363 -21.15 -6.41 2.66
N LEU A 364 -20.23 -7.23 2.16
CA LEU A 364 -19.65 -7.05 0.82
C LEU A 364 -20.70 -7.16 -0.28
N VAL A 365 -21.67 -8.07 -0.14
CA VAL A 365 -22.80 -8.18 -1.09
C VAL A 365 -23.67 -6.93 -1.03
N SER A 366 -24.00 -6.41 0.17
CA SER A 366 -24.76 -5.17 0.29
C SER A 366 -24.07 -3.97 -0.34
N GLU A 367 -22.76 -3.87 -0.18
CA GLU A 367 -21.94 -2.83 -0.82
C GLU A 367 -21.93 -2.91 -2.36
N LEU A 368 -21.92 -4.13 -2.92
CA LEU A 368 -22.03 -4.33 -4.37
C LEU A 368 -23.38 -3.88 -4.93
N LEU A 369 -24.45 -4.01 -4.15
CA LEU A 369 -25.82 -3.65 -4.55
C LEU A 369 -26.10 -2.15 -4.36
N LYS A 370 -25.23 -1.41 -3.67
CA LYS A 370 -25.41 0.04 -3.48
C LYS A 370 -25.44 0.77 -4.83
N SER A 371 -26.48 1.56 -5.02
CA SER A 371 -26.57 2.51 -6.12
C SER A 371 -25.56 3.66 -5.97
N GLN A 372 -25.37 4.46 -7.01
CA GLN A 372 -24.54 5.67 -6.90
C GLN A 372 -25.10 6.64 -5.84
N ASN A 373 -26.43 6.81 -5.79
CA ASN A 373 -27.06 7.64 -4.76
C ASN A 373 -26.79 7.12 -3.35
N GLY A 374 -26.91 5.81 -3.11
CA GLY A 374 -26.58 5.21 -1.81
C GLY A 374 -25.10 5.32 -1.42
N ARG A 375 -24.18 5.52 -2.40
CA ARG A 375 -22.78 5.86 -2.11
C ARG A 375 -22.61 7.33 -1.76
N VAL A 376 -23.37 8.21 -2.42
CA VAL A 376 -23.39 9.64 -2.10
C VAL A 376 -23.93 9.86 -0.67
N GLU A 377 -24.97 9.15 -0.26
CA GLU A 377 -25.51 9.21 1.13
C GLU A 377 -24.43 8.90 2.19
N VAL A 378 -23.55 7.90 1.94
CA VAL A 378 -22.41 7.65 2.84
C VAL A 378 -21.38 8.79 2.82
N MET A 379 -21.20 9.43 1.67
CA MET A 379 -20.30 10.57 1.54
C MET A 379 -20.86 11.82 2.25
N GLU A 380 -22.17 11.96 2.39
CA GLU A 380 -22.81 13.09 3.08
C GLU A 380 -22.41 13.20 4.55
N GLU A 381 -21.97 12.10 5.18
CA GLU A 381 -21.34 12.16 6.52
C GLU A 381 -20.09 13.06 6.54
N PHE A 382 -19.35 13.09 5.44
CA PHE A 382 -18.17 13.95 5.24
C PHE A 382 -18.53 15.27 4.57
N LEU A 383 -19.33 15.22 3.54
CA LEU A 383 -19.70 16.33 2.67
C LEU A 383 -21.22 16.47 2.64
N PRO A 384 -21.85 17.17 3.61
CA PRO A 384 -23.33 17.27 3.70
C PRO A 384 -24.02 17.88 2.48
N ARG A 385 -23.25 18.52 1.59
CA ARG A 385 -23.73 19.08 0.31
C ARG A 385 -23.16 18.36 -0.91
N ALA A 386 -22.81 17.07 -0.77
CA ALA A 386 -22.35 16.27 -1.89
C ALA A 386 -23.44 16.11 -2.97
N GLU A 387 -23.07 16.31 -4.23
CA GLU A 387 -23.95 16.08 -5.36
C GLU A 387 -23.35 14.99 -6.27
N GLY A 388 -24.07 13.91 -6.51
CA GLY A 388 -23.57 12.75 -7.28
C GLY A 388 -23.09 13.09 -8.70
N LYS A 389 -23.56 14.20 -9.28
CA LYS A 389 -23.10 14.66 -10.60
C LYS A 389 -21.62 15.04 -10.66
N ASP A 390 -21.03 15.42 -9.50
CA ASP A 390 -19.63 15.87 -9.41
C ASP A 390 -18.64 14.71 -9.24
N TRP A 391 -19.13 13.47 -9.12
CA TRP A 391 -18.34 12.30 -8.76
C TRP A 391 -18.52 11.15 -9.74
N ASP A 392 -17.42 10.59 -10.20
CA ASP A 392 -17.40 9.38 -11.02
C ASP A 392 -16.94 8.18 -10.19
N LEU A 393 -17.64 7.04 -10.35
CA LEU A 393 -17.24 5.79 -9.71
C LEU A 393 -16.04 5.19 -10.44
N ILE A 394 -14.98 4.92 -9.70
CA ILE A 394 -13.79 4.22 -10.22
C ILE A 394 -13.57 2.90 -9.47
N ILE A 395 -13.04 1.91 -10.21
CA ILE A 395 -12.65 0.63 -9.65
C ILE A 395 -11.18 0.71 -9.26
N ALA A 396 -10.90 0.55 -7.98
CA ALA A 396 -9.55 0.52 -7.43
C ALA A 396 -8.87 -0.85 -7.65
N GLY A 397 -7.65 -0.99 -7.12
CA GLY A 397 -6.93 -2.26 -7.13
C GLY A 397 -7.64 -3.35 -6.31
N GLN A 398 -7.46 -4.59 -6.73
CA GLN A 398 -7.98 -5.74 -5.99
C GLN A 398 -7.11 -6.03 -4.77
N ARG A 399 -7.75 -6.40 -3.66
CA ARG A 399 -7.09 -6.83 -2.42
C ARG A 399 -7.43 -8.29 -2.19
N VAL A 400 -6.42 -9.15 -2.18
CA VAL A 400 -6.61 -10.57 -1.84
C VAL A 400 -6.11 -10.76 -0.41
N GLN A 401 -7.05 -10.78 0.53
CA GLN A 401 -6.75 -11.05 1.92
C GLN A 401 -6.34 -12.51 2.10
N VAL A 402 -5.46 -12.74 3.05
CA VAL A 402 -4.89 -14.05 3.28
C VAL A 402 -5.80 -14.88 4.19
N ILE A 403 -6.15 -16.07 3.74
CA ILE A 403 -6.73 -17.10 4.59
C ILE A 403 -5.60 -18.04 5.00
N ARG A 404 -5.38 -18.21 6.31
CA ARG A 404 -4.47 -19.22 6.86
C ARG A 404 -5.23 -20.33 7.56
N ARG A 405 -4.64 -21.53 7.50
CA ARG A 405 -5.13 -22.66 8.29
C ARG A 405 -4.91 -22.41 9.77
N LYS A 406 -5.98 -22.59 10.58
CA LYS A 406 -5.92 -22.55 12.04
C LYS A 406 -6.73 -23.72 12.59
N GLY A 407 -6.04 -24.70 13.18
CA GLY A 407 -6.68 -25.96 13.62
C GLY A 407 -7.35 -26.70 12.45
N ALA A 408 -8.62 -27.03 12.61
CA ALA A 408 -9.43 -27.70 11.58
C ALA A 408 -10.05 -26.73 10.54
N GLY A 409 -10.01 -25.41 10.78
CA GLY A 409 -10.61 -24.37 9.92
C GLY A 409 -9.57 -23.40 9.38
N GLY A 410 -10.04 -22.19 9.04
CA GLY A 410 -9.23 -21.07 8.58
C GLY A 410 -9.49 -19.80 9.38
N VAL A 411 -8.56 -18.87 9.31
CA VAL A 411 -8.68 -17.51 9.83
C VAL A 411 -8.34 -16.53 8.71
N LEU A 412 -9.10 -15.46 8.61
CA LEU A 412 -8.83 -14.34 7.72
C LEU A 412 -7.79 -13.43 8.39
N GLU A 413 -6.61 -13.30 7.78
CA GLU A 413 -5.58 -12.39 8.22
C GLU A 413 -5.66 -11.07 7.44
N LEU A 414 -5.74 -9.98 8.18
CA LEU A 414 -5.72 -8.63 7.62
C LEU A 414 -4.30 -8.07 7.66
N GLY A 415 -3.84 -7.51 6.54
CA GLY A 415 -2.50 -6.95 6.42
C GLY A 415 -1.63 -7.67 5.39
N THR A 416 -0.32 -7.46 5.49
CA THR A 416 0.68 -8.00 4.56
C THR A 416 1.43 -9.15 5.19
N ALA A 417 1.58 -10.27 4.46
CA ALA A 417 2.33 -11.44 4.88
C ALA A 417 3.46 -11.75 3.89
N VAL A 418 4.69 -11.84 4.39
CA VAL A 418 5.83 -12.35 3.63
C VAL A 418 5.83 -13.88 3.76
N VAL A 419 5.76 -14.57 2.62
CA VAL A 419 5.93 -16.03 2.51
C VAL A 419 7.28 -16.28 1.84
N ALA A 420 8.18 -16.96 2.53
CA ALA A 420 9.49 -17.33 2.01
C ALA A 420 9.73 -18.83 2.24
N ALA A 421 10.34 -19.50 1.27
CA ALA A 421 10.79 -20.87 1.46
C ALA A 421 11.88 -20.95 2.52
N GLU A 422 11.91 -22.05 3.26
CA GLU A 422 12.88 -22.30 4.33
C GLU A 422 14.34 -22.16 3.87
N ASP A 423 14.62 -22.48 2.62
CA ASP A 423 15.95 -22.36 2.02
C ASP A 423 16.26 -20.98 1.42
N GLY A 424 15.36 -20.01 1.55
CA GLY A 424 15.55 -18.63 1.10
C GLY A 424 15.52 -18.43 -0.42
N THR A 425 15.29 -19.47 -1.25
CA THR A 425 15.42 -19.35 -2.71
C THR A 425 14.22 -18.75 -3.43
N ILE A 426 13.09 -18.63 -2.76
CA ILE A 426 11.88 -17.96 -3.25
C ILE A 426 11.16 -17.24 -2.11
N ALA A 427 10.67 -16.05 -2.40
CA ALA A 427 9.75 -15.35 -1.51
C ALA A 427 8.61 -14.71 -2.30
N GLY A 428 7.53 -14.37 -1.62
CA GLY A 428 6.44 -13.61 -2.18
C GLY A 428 5.67 -12.86 -1.11
N LEU A 429 4.89 -11.88 -1.55
CA LEU A 429 4.07 -11.06 -0.68
C LEU A 429 2.59 -11.36 -0.93
N LEU A 430 1.86 -11.58 0.15
CA LEU A 430 0.42 -11.79 0.15
C LEU A 430 -0.27 -10.74 1.03
N GLY A 431 -1.56 -10.48 0.79
CA GLY A 431 -2.36 -9.58 1.62
C GLY A 431 -2.43 -8.16 1.08
N ALA A 432 -2.76 -7.21 1.97
CA ALA A 432 -3.09 -5.84 1.62
C ALA A 432 -2.45 -4.80 2.57
N SER A 433 -2.89 -3.54 2.44
CA SER A 433 -2.44 -2.35 3.21
C SER A 433 -2.06 -2.63 4.69
N PRO A 434 -1.02 -1.91 5.20
CA PRO A 434 -0.38 -0.70 4.67
C PRO A 434 0.81 -0.94 3.72
N GLY A 435 0.83 -2.05 2.98
CA GLY A 435 1.96 -2.57 2.23
C GLY A 435 2.79 -1.54 1.45
N ALA A 436 2.17 -0.68 0.63
CA ALA A 436 2.91 0.24 -0.23
C ALA A 436 3.73 1.28 0.58
N SER A 437 3.16 1.87 1.63
CA SER A 437 3.85 2.85 2.49
C SER A 437 5.03 2.22 3.27
N THR A 438 4.95 0.92 3.55
CA THR A 438 5.96 0.18 4.31
C THR A 438 6.78 -0.78 3.43
N CYS A 439 6.81 -0.53 2.12
CA CYS A 439 7.44 -1.44 1.15
C CYS A 439 8.92 -1.68 1.42
N VAL A 440 9.65 -0.66 1.86
CA VAL A 440 11.09 -0.78 2.16
C VAL A 440 11.30 -1.71 3.35
N SER A 441 10.57 -1.52 4.45
CA SER A 441 10.61 -2.40 5.62
C SER A 441 10.30 -3.85 5.25
N ALA A 442 9.25 -4.07 4.42
CA ALA A 442 8.89 -5.41 3.96
C ALA A 442 9.97 -6.05 3.08
N MET A 443 10.63 -5.27 2.20
CA MET A 443 11.68 -5.81 1.33
C MET A 443 12.99 -6.06 2.08
N LEU A 444 13.32 -5.25 3.07
CA LEU A 444 14.43 -5.53 3.99
C LEU A 444 14.20 -6.84 4.77
N ASP A 445 12.94 -7.12 5.19
CA ASP A 445 12.59 -8.40 5.82
C ASP A 445 12.76 -9.58 4.85
N VAL A 446 12.36 -9.44 3.57
CA VAL A 446 12.63 -10.43 2.52
C VAL A 446 14.13 -10.66 2.36
N MET A 447 14.93 -9.59 2.25
CA MET A 447 16.39 -9.70 2.09
C MET A 447 17.02 -10.42 3.29
N LYS A 448 16.62 -10.07 4.51
CA LYS A 448 17.13 -10.71 5.74
C LYS A 448 16.78 -12.20 5.82
N ARG A 449 15.56 -12.58 5.40
CA ARG A 449 15.11 -13.99 5.45
C ARG A 449 15.71 -14.84 4.35
N CYS A 450 15.85 -14.28 3.14
CA CYS A 450 16.27 -15.04 1.97
C CYS A 450 17.79 -15.05 1.75
N PHE A 451 18.50 -14.07 2.31
CA PHE A 451 19.95 -13.91 2.16
C PHE A 451 20.64 -13.66 3.52
N PRO A 452 20.44 -14.55 4.52
CA PRO A 452 20.92 -14.27 5.88
C PRO A 452 22.46 -14.12 5.96
N SER A 453 23.20 -14.83 5.13
CA SER A 453 24.67 -14.74 5.09
C SER A 453 25.15 -13.43 4.45
N GLU A 454 24.54 -13.05 3.34
CA GLU A 454 24.85 -11.85 2.58
C GLU A 454 24.36 -10.59 3.32
N PHE A 455 23.20 -10.68 4.00
CA PHE A 455 22.60 -9.55 4.71
C PHE A 455 23.55 -8.94 5.74
N ALA A 456 24.30 -9.76 6.46
CA ALA A 456 25.30 -9.29 7.40
C ALA A 456 26.43 -8.47 6.70
N SER A 457 26.83 -8.89 5.51
CA SER A 457 27.83 -8.16 4.70
C SER A 457 27.26 -6.88 4.07
N TRP A 458 25.95 -6.82 3.83
CA TRP A 458 25.26 -5.66 3.28
C TRP A 458 24.89 -4.62 4.33
N GLU A 459 24.90 -4.97 5.61
CA GLU A 459 24.43 -4.11 6.69
C GLU A 459 25.05 -2.70 6.70
N PRO A 460 26.37 -2.52 6.47
CA PRO A 460 26.94 -1.17 6.38
C PRO A 460 26.28 -0.33 5.27
N LYS A 461 26.12 -0.90 4.07
CA LYS A 461 25.50 -0.22 2.93
C LYS A 461 23.99 0.01 3.15
N LEU A 462 23.32 -0.94 3.77
CA LEU A 462 21.91 -0.79 4.14
C LEU A 462 21.70 0.32 5.18
N LYS A 463 22.64 0.52 6.13
CA LYS A 463 22.60 1.62 7.10
C LYS A 463 22.89 3.00 6.48
N GLU A 464 23.64 3.07 5.38
CA GLU A 464 23.74 4.32 4.60
C GLU A 464 22.37 4.70 4.00
N MET A 465 21.60 3.72 3.52
CA MET A 465 20.28 3.92 2.93
C MET A 465 19.17 4.10 3.98
N VAL A 466 19.30 3.42 5.11
CA VAL A 466 18.32 3.40 6.20
C VAL A 466 19.06 3.46 7.54
N PRO A 467 19.45 4.66 8.00
CA PRO A 467 20.21 4.85 9.24
C PRO A 467 19.59 4.19 10.48
N SER A 468 18.27 4.06 10.52
CA SER A 468 17.57 3.38 11.63
C SER A 468 17.51 1.86 11.50
N LEU A 469 18.21 1.24 10.55
CA LEU A 469 18.18 -0.22 10.38
C LEU A 469 18.61 -0.93 11.66
N GLY A 470 17.71 -1.74 12.24
CA GLY A 470 17.94 -2.48 13.47
C GLY A 470 17.74 -1.67 14.77
N VAL A 471 17.34 -0.40 14.66
CA VAL A 471 17.07 0.49 15.79
C VAL A 471 15.61 0.92 15.77
N LYS A 472 14.94 0.83 16.89
CA LYS A 472 13.59 1.38 17.05
C LYS A 472 13.66 2.89 17.29
N LEU A 473 13.04 3.65 16.42
CA LEU A 473 12.99 5.12 16.53
C LEU A 473 12.18 5.57 17.75
N SER A 474 11.17 4.80 18.17
CA SER A 474 10.40 5.03 19.40
C SER A 474 11.25 4.96 20.67
N GLU A 475 12.37 4.24 20.64
CA GLU A 475 13.30 4.08 21.76
C GLU A 475 14.55 4.97 21.63
N ASN A 476 14.72 5.68 20.50
CA ASN A 476 15.87 6.55 20.22
C ASN A 476 15.43 7.89 19.63
N GLN A 477 15.02 8.80 20.49
CA GLN A 477 14.51 10.12 20.09
C GLN A 477 15.54 10.97 19.33
N ALA A 478 16.82 10.89 19.68
CA ALA A 478 17.87 11.63 18.98
C ALA A 478 17.98 11.17 17.51
N LEU A 479 18.09 9.85 17.29
CA LEU A 479 18.12 9.30 15.93
C LEU A 479 16.83 9.61 15.17
N PHE A 480 15.67 9.55 15.85
CA PHE A 480 14.40 9.92 15.20
C PHE A 480 14.43 11.36 14.69
N LYS A 481 14.87 12.30 15.53
CA LYS A 481 14.99 13.72 15.14
C LYS A 481 15.92 13.89 13.93
N ASP A 482 17.10 13.28 13.96
CA ASP A 482 18.08 13.39 12.88
C ASP A 482 17.52 12.86 11.54
N VAL A 483 16.93 11.64 11.54
CA VAL A 483 16.38 11.04 10.31
C VAL A 483 15.11 11.76 9.83
N TRP A 484 14.34 12.33 10.78
CA TRP A 484 13.17 13.12 10.45
C TRP A 484 13.56 14.41 9.73
N GLU A 485 14.45 15.22 10.31
CA GLU A 485 14.93 16.47 9.73
C GLU A 485 15.60 16.24 8.36
N TRP A 486 16.44 15.22 8.26
CA TRP A 486 17.05 14.82 7.00
C TRP A 486 15.99 14.47 5.95
N SER A 487 15.04 13.60 6.29
CA SER A 487 14.04 13.16 5.31
C SER A 487 13.03 14.25 4.94
N GLN A 488 12.70 15.19 5.85
CA GLN A 488 11.90 16.35 5.53
C GLN A 488 12.58 17.21 4.45
N LYS A 489 13.87 17.46 4.61
CA LYS A 489 14.67 18.25 3.67
C LYS A 489 14.85 17.52 2.34
N ALA A 490 15.31 16.27 2.36
CA ALA A 490 15.62 15.50 1.15
C ALA A 490 14.38 15.23 0.29
N LEU A 491 13.20 15.11 0.91
CA LEU A 491 11.92 14.85 0.24
C LEU A 491 11.08 16.11 0.02
N HIS A 492 11.63 17.31 0.26
CA HIS A 492 10.95 18.61 0.10
C HIS A 492 9.60 18.68 0.85
N LEU A 493 9.54 18.10 2.05
CA LEU A 493 8.32 18.05 2.85
C LEU A 493 8.21 19.17 3.88
N ASP A 494 9.15 20.09 3.93
CA ASP A 494 9.09 21.27 4.79
C ASP A 494 7.97 22.19 4.32
N SER A 495 7.12 22.62 5.23
CA SER A 495 5.94 23.48 4.98
C SER A 495 6.23 24.84 4.34
N ALA A 496 7.49 25.20 4.18
CA ALA A 496 7.93 26.42 3.49
C ALA A 496 7.83 26.37 1.96
N ASN A 497 7.60 25.18 1.37
CA ASN A 497 7.51 24.99 -0.09
C ASN A 497 6.07 24.79 -0.60
N THR A 498 5.08 25.44 0.04
CA THR A 498 3.78 25.60 -0.63
C THR A 498 4.02 26.49 -1.85
N PRO A 499 3.68 26.07 -3.09
CA PRO A 499 3.85 26.93 -4.26
C PRO A 499 3.11 28.23 -4.02
N GLU A 500 3.81 29.36 -3.99
CA GLU A 500 3.18 30.67 -4.10
C GLU A 500 2.22 30.61 -5.30
N GLN A 501 0.98 30.96 -5.06
CA GLN A 501 -0.02 31.13 -6.10
C GLN A 501 0.61 31.93 -7.24
N SER A 502 0.87 31.29 -8.36
CA SER A 502 1.27 31.99 -9.58
C SER A 502 0.18 33.00 -9.89
N GLY A 503 0.46 34.24 -9.58
CA GLY A 503 -0.44 35.36 -9.76
C GLY A 503 -0.93 35.38 -11.21
N VAL A 504 -2.23 35.34 -11.37
CA VAL A 504 -2.88 35.72 -12.62
C VAL A 504 -2.51 37.18 -12.86
N ALA A 505 -1.54 37.41 -13.73
CA ALA A 505 -1.24 38.73 -14.24
C ALA A 505 -2.47 39.22 -15.01
N SER A 506 -3.19 40.14 -14.41
CA SER A 506 -4.19 40.96 -15.11
C SER A 506 -3.48 41.77 -16.19
N HIS A 507 -3.60 41.37 -17.43
CA HIS A 507 -3.34 42.31 -18.52
C HIS A 507 -4.61 43.11 -18.78
N ALA A 508 -4.48 44.42 -18.51
CA ALA A 508 -5.40 45.50 -18.90
C ALA A 508 -5.41 45.64 -20.43
#